data_04daf412cdb4843497f4d6269351d98b
#
_entry.id   04daf412cdb4843497f4d6269351d98b
#
_cell.length_a   1.000
_cell.length_b   1.000
_cell.length_c   1.000
_cell.angle_alpha   90.00
_cell.angle_beta   90.00
_cell.angle_gamma   90.00
#
_symmetry.space_group_name_H-M   'P 1'
#
loop_
_entity.id
_entity.type
_entity.pdbx_description
1 polymer ?
#
loop_
_entity_poly.entity_id
_entity_poly.type
_entity_poly.pdbx_seq_one_letter_code
_entity_poly.pdbx_strand_id
1 'polypeptide(L)'
;NSPFRTRSVAENLELFQKMKDGEFKEGEHILRAKIDMTSPNMLLRDPIMYRVLYKKHHRTGNDWNIYPMYDWTHGESDYIEQISHSLCSLEFKPHRDLYNWFRDHVYEYGKEQFPTPPKQREFSRLNLSYTIMSKRKLMRLVEDGVVSGWDDPRMPTISGLRRRGYTPASIKSFIETVGVSKRENIIDVALLEFKIREDLNKTAKRVMGVLDPVKVVITNYPEDKEEVLDASYNDYEDGFGSRDVPFSRELYIEKEDFREEANKKFFRLKLGKEVRLKNAYIIKAESCTKDANGHITEIQCTYDPLSKSGSGTEESTRKVKGTLHWVSIKHAVKAEVRAYDRLFSDEAPDSHKDKDFMEFLNPTSLEVINAFLEPSLQTATIGERFQFQRLGYFAVDRDTTSDTLVFNKTVGLRDSWTSHKNKR
;
A
#
# COMPACT_ATOMS: atom_id res chain seq x y z
N ASN A 1 16.17 22.67 -45.42
CA ASN A 1 16.17 23.99 -44.72
C ASN A 1 14.82 24.65 -44.87
N SER A 2 14.25 25.12 -43.75
CA SER A 2 13.03 25.93 -43.78
C SER A 2 13.33 27.32 -44.32
N PRO A 3 12.49 27.90 -45.21
CA PRO A 3 12.65 29.29 -45.71
C PRO A 3 12.56 30.30 -44.57
N PHE A 4 11.95 29.93 -43.45
CA PHE A 4 11.75 30.80 -42.30
C PHE A 4 12.95 30.88 -41.35
N ARG A 5 13.97 30.03 -41.53
CA ARG A 5 15.16 29.96 -40.67
C ARG A 5 16.07 31.19 -40.79
N THR A 6 15.90 31.99 -41.81
CA THR A 6 16.71 33.18 -42.10
C THR A 6 16.03 34.49 -41.76
N ARG A 7 14.85 34.46 -41.13
CA ARG A 7 14.17 35.64 -40.63
C ARG A 7 15.02 36.41 -39.65
N SER A 8 14.88 37.74 -39.62
CA SER A 8 15.54 38.60 -38.65
C SER A 8 15.02 38.35 -37.23
N VAL A 9 15.80 38.75 -36.22
CA VAL A 9 15.36 38.72 -34.82
C VAL A 9 14.12 39.58 -34.60
N ALA A 10 14.09 40.79 -35.20
CA ALA A 10 12.97 41.74 -35.07
C ALA A 10 11.66 41.13 -35.61
N GLU A 11 11.70 40.53 -36.83
CA GLU A 11 10.57 39.82 -37.41
C GLU A 11 10.08 38.66 -36.55
N ASN A 12 10.99 37.87 -36.01
CA ASN A 12 10.62 36.75 -35.13
C ASN A 12 9.99 37.22 -33.83
N LEU A 13 10.47 38.31 -33.24
CA LEU A 13 9.86 38.88 -32.02
C LEU A 13 8.46 39.43 -32.28
N GLU A 14 8.24 40.11 -33.42
CA GLU A 14 6.92 40.59 -33.84
C GLU A 14 5.93 39.43 -34.03
N LEU A 15 6.33 38.38 -34.74
CA LEU A 15 5.50 37.17 -34.93
C LEU A 15 5.21 36.43 -33.62
N PHE A 16 6.18 36.36 -32.72
CA PHE A 16 5.98 35.76 -31.41
C PHE A 16 4.99 36.57 -30.55
N GLN A 17 5.05 37.90 -30.61
CA GLN A 17 4.06 38.75 -29.95
C GLN A 17 2.66 38.51 -30.52
N LYS A 18 2.50 38.44 -31.84
CA LYS A 18 1.23 38.09 -32.49
C LYS A 18 0.70 36.72 -32.11
N MET A 19 1.59 35.72 -31.95
CA MET A 19 1.20 34.40 -31.39
C MET A 19 0.63 34.53 -29.98
N LYS A 20 1.27 35.34 -29.12
CA LYS A 20 0.83 35.59 -27.76
C LYS A 20 -0.51 36.32 -27.72
N ASP A 21 -0.69 37.29 -28.60
CA ASP A 21 -1.92 38.12 -28.70
C ASP A 21 -3.11 37.37 -29.33
N GLY A 22 -2.87 36.15 -29.85
CA GLY A 22 -3.92 35.29 -30.39
C GLY A 22 -4.33 35.63 -31.83
N GLU A 23 -3.46 36.25 -32.61
CA GLU A 23 -3.74 36.60 -34.01
C GLU A 23 -3.67 35.40 -34.97
N PHE A 24 -3.08 34.25 -34.53
CA PHE A 24 -2.89 33.06 -35.35
C PHE A 24 -3.72 31.87 -34.87
N LYS A 25 -4.13 31.01 -35.78
CA LYS A 25 -4.84 29.77 -35.47
C LYS A 25 -3.89 28.72 -34.93
N GLU A 26 -4.44 27.71 -34.20
CA GLU A 26 -3.67 26.54 -33.81
C GLU A 26 -3.06 25.84 -35.03
N GLY A 27 -1.78 25.48 -34.92
CA GLY A 27 -1.02 24.83 -35.99
C GLY A 27 -0.48 25.76 -37.08
N GLU A 28 -0.87 27.03 -37.09
CA GLU A 28 -0.44 27.99 -38.11
C GLU A 28 1.00 28.48 -37.88
N HIS A 29 1.36 28.77 -36.63
CA HIS A 29 2.69 29.26 -36.25
C HIS A 29 3.23 28.48 -35.02
N ILE A 30 4.54 28.28 -35.03
CA ILE A 30 5.34 27.73 -33.93
C ILE A 30 6.65 28.49 -33.80
N LEU A 31 7.15 28.66 -32.58
CA LEU A 31 8.51 29.15 -32.36
C LEU A 31 9.46 27.97 -32.21
N ARG A 32 10.59 27.99 -32.94
CA ARG A 32 11.65 27.01 -32.86
C ARG A 32 12.96 27.60 -32.38
N ALA A 33 13.74 26.82 -31.63
CA ALA A 33 15.15 27.18 -31.41
C ALA A 33 15.93 26.94 -32.72
N LYS A 34 16.89 27.83 -33.00
CA LYS A 34 17.81 27.71 -34.14
C LYS A 34 19.10 27.07 -33.66
N ILE A 35 19.25 25.78 -33.84
CA ILE A 35 20.40 25.00 -33.39
C ILE A 35 21.19 24.42 -34.57
N ASP A 36 21.11 23.12 -34.85
CA ASP A 36 21.85 22.46 -35.89
C ASP A 36 21.00 21.39 -36.60
N MET A 37 20.63 21.67 -37.85
CA MET A 37 19.85 20.73 -38.68
C MET A 37 20.63 19.50 -39.14
N THR A 38 21.95 19.47 -38.96
CA THR A 38 22.83 18.34 -39.31
C THR A 38 23.16 17.44 -38.14
N SER A 39 22.74 17.82 -36.93
CA SER A 39 23.02 17.08 -35.70
C SER A 39 22.59 15.60 -35.81
N PRO A 40 23.40 14.63 -35.39
CA PRO A 40 22.99 13.24 -35.28
C PRO A 40 21.87 13.06 -34.23
N ASN A 41 21.85 13.90 -33.19
CA ASN A 41 20.74 13.95 -32.24
C ASN A 41 19.58 14.74 -32.82
N MET A 42 18.50 14.05 -33.20
CA MET A 42 17.33 14.66 -33.82
C MET A 42 16.69 15.76 -32.96
N LEU A 43 16.83 15.67 -31.63
CA LEU A 43 16.29 16.66 -30.67
C LEU A 43 16.98 18.04 -30.79
N LEU A 44 18.20 18.12 -31.36
CA LEU A 44 18.92 19.34 -31.64
C LEU A 44 18.60 19.96 -33.02
N ARG A 45 17.72 19.33 -33.81
CA ARG A 45 17.36 19.82 -35.13
C ARG A 45 16.21 20.82 -35.07
N ASP A 46 16.52 22.06 -34.64
CA ASP A 46 15.59 23.17 -34.51
C ASP A 46 14.26 22.78 -33.80
N PRO A 47 14.31 22.36 -32.50
CA PRO A 47 13.14 21.91 -31.77
C PRO A 47 12.13 23.00 -31.52
N ILE A 48 10.87 22.62 -31.36
CA ILE A 48 9.77 23.55 -31.04
C ILE A 48 9.91 24.02 -29.60
N MET A 49 9.87 25.33 -29.38
CA MET A 49 9.86 25.97 -28.05
C MET A 49 8.43 26.31 -27.62
N TYR A 50 7.66 27.00 -28.50
CA TYR A 50 6.28 27.39 -28.21
C TYR A 50 5.35 27.06 -29.39
N ARG A 51 4.09 26.78 -29.04
CA ARG A 51 3.00 26.60 -30.01
C ARG A 51 1.79 27.46 -29.64
N VAL A 52 0.96 27.79 -30.62
CA VAL A 52 -0.37 28.34 -30.39
C VAL A 52 -1.30 27.22 -29.94
N LEU A 53 -2.00 27.42 -28.82
CA LEU A 53 -2.98 26.49 -28.28
C LEU A 53 -4.07 27.24 -27.50
N TYR A 54 -5.31 27.11 -27.93
CA TYR A 54 -6.47 27.71 -27.27
C TYR A 54 -7.12 26.72 -26.32
N LYS A 55 -6.58 26.63 -25.09
CA LYS A 55 -7.08 25.73 -24.07
C LYS A 55 -7.18 26.45 -22.73
N LYS A 56 -8.36 26.39 -22.11
CA LYS A 56 -8.56 26.93 -20.77
C LYS A 56 -7.65 26.25 -19.76
N HIS A 57 -6.82 27.04 -19.10
CA HIS A 57 -5.96 26.57 -18.03
C HIS A 57 -6.68 26.68 -16.68
N HIS A 58 -6.49 25.69 -15.77
CA HIS A 58 -7.22 25.62 -14.51
C HIS A 58 -6.93 26.77 -13.53
N ARG A 59 -5.79 27.46 -13.64
CA ARG A 59 -5.41 28.61 -12.80
C ARG A 59 -5.53 29.94 -13.50
N THR A 60 -5.07 30.05 -14.76
CA THR A 60 -4.99 31.32 -15.51
C THR A 60 -6.13 31.49 -16.53
N GLY A 61 -7.08 30.55 -16.59
CA GLY A 61 -8.21 30.67 -17.50
C GLY A 61 -7.77 30.70 -18.97
N ASN A 62 -8.17 31.74 -19.69
CA ASN A 62 -7.87 31.96 -21.11
C ASN A 62 -6.82 33.07 -21.35
N ASP A 63 -5.99 33.40 -20.35
CA ASP A 63 -5.01 34.48 -20.42
C ASP A 63 -3.85 34.21 -21.39
N TRP A 64 -3.63 32.93 -21.74
CA TRP A 64 -2.54 32.49 -22.58
C TRP A 64 -3.03 31.81 -23.85
N ASN A 65 -2.51 32.27 -24.99
CA ASN A 65 -2.75 31.73 -26.32
C ASN A 65 -1.56 30.91 -26.85
N ILE A 66 -0.43 30.91 -26.13
CA ILE A 66 0.77 30.15 -26.44
C ILE A 66 1.15 29.30 -25.25
N TYR A 67 1.70 28.11 -25.53
CA TYR A 67 2.19 27.19 -24.50
C TYR A 67 3.58 26.69 -24.88
N PRO A 68 4.50 26.63 -23.90
CA PRO A 68 5.84 26.08 -24.11
C PRO A 68 5.80 24.57 -24.27
N MET A 69 6.79 24.03 -24.98
CA MET A 69 7.04 22.60 -25.05
C MET A 69 7.88 22.13 -23.86
N TYR A 70 7.77 20.86 -23.51
CA TYR A 70 8.42 20.26 -22.33
C TYR A 70 9.93 20.53 -22.28
N ASP A 71 10.63 20.29 -23.38
CA ASP A 71 12.09 20.42 -23.43
C ASP A 71 12.59 21.84 -23.17
N TRP A 72 11.79 22.83 -23.49
CA TRP A 72 12.05 24.23 -23.16
C TRP A 72 11.68 24.53 -21.71
N THR A 73 10.48 24.13 -21.28
CA THR A 73 9.93 24.50 -19.96
C THR A 73 10.68 23.89 -18.80
N HIS A 74 11.09 22.62 -18.90
CA HIS A 74 11.66 21.88 -17.77
C HIS A 74 12.90 22.55 -17.21
N GLY A 75 13.87 22.84 -18.07
CA GLY A 75 15.13 23.49 -17.65
C GLY A 75 14.94 24.94 -17.19
N GLU A 76 14.08 25.69 -17.89
CA GLU A 76 13.89 27.10 -17.63
C GLU A 76 13.07 27.35 -16.35
N SER A 77 12.04 26.56 -16.08
CA SER A 77 11.30 26.65 -14.82
C SER A 77 12.24 26.35 -13.63
N ASP A 78 13.00 25.27 -13.70
CA ASP A 78 13.94 24.91 -12.66
C ASP A 78 15.06 25.96 -12.47
N TYR A 79 15.49 26.58 -13.57
CA TYR A 79 16.47 27.66 -13.52
C TYR A 79 15.94 28.91 -12.82
N ILE A 80 14.73 29.36 -13.16
CA ILE A 80 14.08 30.52 -12.54
C ILE A 80 13.81 30.26 -11.05
N GLU A 81 13.42 29.05 -10.70
CA GLU A 81 13.16 28.61 -9.32
C GLU A 81 14.44 28.27 -8.55
N GLN A 82 15.62 28.40 -9.17
CA GLN A 82 16.94 28.11 -8.58
C GLN A 82 17.09 26.68 -8.07
N ILE A 83 16.44 25.73 -8.75
CA ILE A 83 16.60 24.30 -8.52
C ILE A 83 17.97 23.85 -9.02
N SER A 84 18.74 23.16 -8.20
CA SER A 84 20.09 22.71 -8.57
C SER A 84 20.11 21.45 -9.43
N HIS A 85 19.09 20.60 -9.28
CA HIS A 85 18.99 19.30 -9.96
C HIS A 85 17.59 19.10 -10.53
N SER A 86 17.46 19.12 -11.85
CA SER A 86 16.25 18.79 -12.58
C SER A 86 16.09 17.28 -12.68
N LEU A 87 15.10 16.71 -12.01
CA LEU A 87 14.88 15.28 -11.96
C LEU A 87 13.87 14.84 -13.04
N CYS A 88 14.19 13.77 -13.77
CA CYS A 88 13.31 13.20 -14.78
C CYS A 88 13.53 11.69 -14.95
N SER A 89 12.65 11.03 -15.69
CA SER A 89 12.78 9.61 -16.00
C SER A 89 13.83 9.34 -17.11
N LEU A 90 14.26 8.07 -17.23
CA LEU A 90 15.33 7.65 -18.16
C LEU A 90 15.03 7.93 -19.63
N GLU A 91 13.78 8.01 -20.03
CA GLU A 91 13.36 8.35 -21.40
C GLU A 91 13.87 9.72 -21.85
N PHE A 92 14.14 10.64 -20.93
CA PHE A 92 14.68 11.97 -21.20
C PHE A 92 16.22 12.02 -21.27
N LYS A 93 16.91 10.88 -21.16
CA LYS A 93 18.37 10.84 -21.32
C LYS A 93 18.85 11.40 -22.67
N PRO A 94 18.23 11.10 -23.83
CA PRO A 94 18.57 11.70 -25.11
C PRO A 94 18.32 13.20 -25.19
N HIS A 95 17.42 13.74 -24.34
CA HIS A 95 17.07 15.16 -24.29
C HIS A 95 18.09 16.02 -23.53
N ARG A 96 19.03 15.40 -22.80
CA ARG A 96 19.99 16.12 -21.96
C ARG A 96 20.85 17.13 -22.73
N ASP A 97 21.23 16.83 -23.96
CA ASP A 97 22.01 17.74 -24.80
C ASP A 97 21.19 19.01 -25.15
N LEU A 98 19.91 18.82 -25.46
CA LEU A 98 19.01 19.93 -25.73
C LEU A 98 18.74 20.75 -24.46
N TYR A 99 18.51 20.08 -23.32
CA TYR A 99 18.37 20.71 -22.02
C TYR A 99 19.60 21.59 -21.68
N ASN A 100 20.81 21.05 -21.86
CA ASN A 100 22.04 21.82 -21.61
C ASN A 100 22.15 23.00 -22.58
N TRP A 101 21.79 22.82 -23.84
CA TRP A 101 21.85 23.91 -24.82
C TRP A 101 20.94 25.08 -24.44
N PHE A 102 19.69 24.84 -24.06
CA PHE A 102 18.77 25.86 -23.59
C PHE A 102 19.29 26.54 -22.33
N ARG A 103 19.60 25.76 -21.30
CA ARG A 103 20.13 26.26 -20.02
C ARG A 103 21.35 27.17 -20.22
N ASP A 104 22.32 26.75 -21.02
CA ASP A 104 23.58 27.50 -21.19
C ASP A 104 23.32 28.84 -21.89
N HIS A 105 22.42 28.87 -22.88
CA HIS A 105 22.04 30.12 -23.57
C HIS A 105 21.27 31.08 -22.67
N VAL A 106 20.33 30.61 -21.89
CA VAL A 106 19.57 31.45 -20.96
C VAL A 106 20.43 31.91 -19.79
N TYR A 107 21.28 31.03 -19.25
CA TYR A 107 22.19 31.34 -18.14
C TYR A 107 23.13 32.50 -18.48
N GLU A 108 23.62 32.59 -19.67
CA GLU A 108 24.52 33.65 -20.08
C GLU A 108 23.90 35.06 -19.88
N TYR A 109 22.58 35.19 -20.08
CA TYR A 109 21.85 36.43 -19.90
C TYR A 109 21.27 36.64 -18.50
N GLY A 110 20.99 35.54 -17.78
CA GLY A 110 20.28 35.55 -16.49
C GLY A 110 21.16 35.34 -15.25
N LYS A 111 22.46 35.08 -15.40
CA LYS A 111 23.35 34.64 -14.30
C LYS A 111 23.49 35.60 -13.12
N GLU A 112 23.27 36.88 -13.31
CA GLU A 112 23.31 37.88 -12.24
C GLU A 112 22.07 37.74 -11.32
N GLN A 113 20.91 37.45 -11.88
CA GLN A 113 19.66 37.26 -11.14
C GLN A 113 19.50 35.82 -10.66
N PHE A 114 19.91 34.84 -11.47
CA PHE A 114 19.76 33.40 -11.22
C PHE A 114 21.14 32.71 -11.31
N PRO A 115 21.93 32.70 -10.23
CA PRO A 115 23.34 32.27 -10.29
C PRO A 115 23.54 30.76 -10.39
N THR A 116 22.49 29.94 -10.13
CA THR A 116 22.62 28.47 -10.10
C THR A 116 22.03 27.83 -11.35
N PRO A 117 22.84 27.40 -12.33
CA PRO A 117 22.34 26.66 -13.48
C PRO A 117 21.98 25.21 -13.06
N PRO A 118 20.76 24.77 -13.35
CA PRO A 118 20.32 23.42 -12.98
C PRO A 118 21.04 22.34 -13.80
N LYS A 119 21.05 21.11 -13.26
CA LYS A 119 21.63 19.94 -13.93
C LYS A 119 20.59 18.84 -14.05
N GLN A 120 20.29 18.38 -15.27
CA GLN A 120 19.39 17.26 -15.49
C GLN A 120 19.97 15.95 -14.91
N ARG A 121 19.11 15.21 -14.17
CA ARG A 121 19.43 13.91 -13.60
C ARG A 121 18.28 12.95 -13.87
N GLU A 122 18.56 11.90 -14.63
CA GLU A 122 17.59 10.88 -14.97
C GLU A 122 17.71 9.69 -14.00
N PHE A 123 16.56 9.07 -13.74
CA PHE A 123 16.49 7.84 -12.94
C PHE A 123 15.41 6.89 -13.50
N SER A 124 15.56 5.60 -13.20
CA SER A 124 14.62 4.57 -13.64
C SER A 124 13.30 4.67 -12.88
N ARG A 125 12.22 4.29 -13.55
CA ARG A 125 10.93 4.07 -12.90
C ARG A 125 11.03 2.91 -11.92
N LEU A 126 10.38 3.03 -10.76
CA LEU A 126 10.17 1.91 -9.86
C LEU A 126 9.11 0.97 -10.46
N ASN A 127 9.50 -0.26 -10.74
CA ASN A 127 8.57 -1.32 -11.13
C ASN A 127 8.53 -2.36 -10.01
N LEU A 128 7.31 -2.80 -9.65
CA LEU A 128 7.08 -3.83 -8.64
C LEU A 128 6.56 -5.09 -9.31
N SER A 129 6.99 -6.24 -8.83
CA SER A 129 6.41 -7.52 -9.24
C SER A 129 4.92 -7.59 -8.85
N TYR A 130 4.14 -8.34 -9.61
CA TYR A 130 2.68 -8.51 -9.42
C TYR A 130 1.89 -7.19 -9.43
N THR A 131 2.43 -6.15 -10.08
CA THR A 131 1.89 -4.79 -10.00
C THR A 131 2.03 -4.08 -11.34
N ILE A 132 1.07 -3.24 -11.68
CA ILE A 132 1.11 -2.36 -12.84
C ILE A 132 1.36 -0.93 -12.36
N MET A 133 2.33 -0.24 -12.99
CA MET A 133 2.69 1.15 -12.67
C MET A 133 2.27 2.14 -13.77
N SER A 134 1.60 1.67 -14.82
CA SER A 134 1.14 2.50 -15.93
C SER A 134 -0.18 3.21 -15.59
N LYS A 135 -0.21 4.55 -15.61
CA LYS A 135 -1.42 5.36 -15.37
C LYS A 135 -2.60 4.93 -16.25
N ARG A 136 -2.37 4.71 -17.57
CA ARG A 136 -3.43 4.29 -18.49
C ARG A 136 -4.05 2.95 -18.13
N LYS A 137 -3.22 1.98 -17.74
CA LYS A 137 -3.69 0.65 -17.34
C LYS A 137 -4.40 0.70 -15.99
N LEU A 138 -3.90 1.50 -15.03
CA LEU A 138 -4.56 1.72 -13.75
C LEU A 138 -5.91 2.45 -13.91
N MET A 139 -6.00 3.41 -14.83
CA MET A 139 -7.25 4.10 -15.15
C MET A 139 -8.30 3.12 -15.70
N ARG A 140 -7.89 2.19 -16.59
CA ARG A 140 -8.77 1.14 -17.10
C ARG A 140 -9.31 0.23 -16.00
N LEU A 141 -8.52 -0.13 -14.98
CA LEU A 141 -9.00 -0.90 -13.83
C LEU A 141 -10.12 -0.19 -13.07
N VAL A 142 -10.05 1.14 -12.98
CA VAL A 142 -11.08 1.98 -12.35
C VAL A 142 -12.32 2.09 -13.25
N GLU A 143 -12.14 2.36 -14.54
CA GLU A 143 -13.21 2.53 -15.52
C GLU A 143 -14.00 1.24 -15.74
N ASP A 144 -13.32 0.09 -15.77
CA ASP A 144 -13.93 -1.24 -15.92
C ASP A 144 -14.51 -1.78 -14.59
N GLY A 145 -14.41 -1.02 -13.48
CA GLY A 145 -14.99 -1.41 -12.18
C GLY A 145 -14.27 -2.57 -11.48
N VAL A 146 -13.04 -2.91 -11.88
CA VAL A 146 -12.22 -3.97 -11.23
C VAL A 146 -11.81 -3.56 -9.81
N VAL A 147 -11.56 -2.26 -9.63
CA VAL A 147 -11.24 -1.64 -8.35
C VAL A 147 -12.23 -0.52 -8.07
N SER A 148 -12.44 -0.19 -6.78
CA SER A 148 -13.42 0.82 -6.34
C SER A 148 -13.04 2.26 -6.69
N GLY A 149 -11.79 2.51 -7.07
CA GLY A 149 -11.27 3.83 -7.40
C GLY A 149 -9.76 3.92 -7.25
N TRP A 150 -9.23 5.13 -7.40
CA TRP A 150 -7.79 5.39 -7.30
C TRP A 150 -7.20 5.15 -5.90
N ASP A 151 -8.03 5.07 -4.89
CA ASP A 151 -7.65 4.76 -3.50
C ASP A 151 -8.03 3.35 -3.06
N ASP A 152 -8.42 2.47 -4.00
CA ASP A 152 -8.61 1.05 -3.69
C ASP A 152 -7.31 0.50 -3.07
N PRO A 153 -7.39 -0.22 -1.93
CA PRO A 153 -6.22 -0.78 -1.26
C PRO A 153 -5.36 -1.75 -2.07
N ARG A 154 -5.84 -2.21 -3.23
CA ARG A 154 -5.08 -3.04 -4.18
C ARG A 154 -4.29 -2.22 -5.20
N MET A 155 -4.54 -0.90 -5.27
CA MET A 155 -3.86 0.00 -6.19
C MET A 155 -2.49 0.46 -5.64
N PRO A 156 -1.45 0.56 -6.48
CA PRO A 156 -0.11 1.01 -6.08
C PRO A 156 -0.01 2.54 -5.97
N THR A 157 -1.11 3.22 -5.76
CA THR A 157 -1.16 4.67 -5.53
C THR A 157 -0.85 4.99 -4.07
N ILE A 158 -0.35 6.18 -3.78
CA ILE A 158 -0.14 6.63 -2.40
C ILE A 158 -1.46 6.60 -1.60
N SER A 159 -2.57 6.95 -2.25
CA SER A 159 -3.90 6.91 -1.62
C SER A 159 -4.34 5.47 -1.31
N GLY A 160 -4.14 4.54 -2.24
CA GLY A 160 -4.45 3.11 -2.04
C GLY A 160 -3.57 2.49 -0.95
N LEU A 161 -2.27 2.73 -0.99
CA LEU A 161 -1.33 2.25 0.03
C LEU A 161 -1.69 2.81 1.42
N ARG A 162 -1.98 4.11 1.54
CA ARG A 162 -2.42 4.74 2.79
C ARG A 162 -3.69 4.10 3.32
N ARG A 163 -4.70 3.91 2.48
CA ARG A 163 -5.97 3.28 2.84
C ARG A 163 -5.79 1.82 3.28
N ARG A 164 -4.86 1.10 2.64
CA ARG A 164 -4.47 -0.27 3.05
C ARG A 164 -3.74 -0.31 4.39
N GLY A 165 -3.21 0.81 4.88
CA GLY A 165 -2.53 0.90 6.16
C GLY A 165 -1.01 1.07 6.08
N TYR A 166 -0.42 1.25 4.89
CA TYR A 166 1.00 1.55 4.75
C TYR A 166 1.33 2.91 5.39
N THR A 167 2.47 2.97 6.05
CA THR A 167 2.96 4.19 6.70
C THR A 167 3.93 4.94 5.80
N PRO A 168 4.06 6.27 5.93
CA PRO A 168 5.11 7.02 5.25
C PRO A 168 6.52 6.51 5.58
N ALA A 169 6.75 6.08 6.83
CA ALA A 169 8.05 5.56 7.28
C ALA A 169 8.42 4.27 6.53
N SER A 170 7.48 3.33 6.40
CA SER A 170 7.72 2.07 5.68
C SER A 170 8.01 2.29 4.20
N ILE A 171 7.27 3.21 3.53
CA ILE A 171 7.50 3.54 2.11
C ILE A 171 8.87 4.20 1.93
N LYS A 172 9.24 5.14 2.80
CA LYS A 172 10.57 5.77 2.76
C LYS A 172 11.69 4.75 2.96
N SER A 173 11.57 3.89 3.99
CA SER A 173 12.55 2.82 4.24
C SER A 173 12.66 1.83 3.07
N PHE A 174 11.55 1.54 2.39
CA PHE A 174 11.56 0.73 1.18
C PHE A 174 12.36 1.44 0.06
N ILE A 175 12.06 2.71 -0.24
CA ILE A 175 12.75 3.47 -1.29
C ILE A 175 14.25 3.64 -0.98
N GLU A 176 14.62 3.88 0.27
CA GLU A 176 16.02 3.94 0.70
C GLU A 176 16.74 2.61 0.49
N THR A 177 16.07 1.49 0.75
CA THR A 177 16.64 0.15 0.54
C THR A 177 16.81 -0.17 -0.94
N VAL A 178 15.84 0.19 -1.78
CA VAL A 178 15.90 -0.01 -3.24
C VAL A 178 16.97 0.91 -3.87
N GLY A 179 17.05 2.14 -3.38
CA GLY A 179 17.92 3.19 -3.91
C GLY A 179 17.44 3.74 -5.26
N VAL A 180 18.18 4.71 -5.79
CA VAL A 180 17.95 5.32 -7.10
C VAL A 180 18.86 4.66 -8.13
N SER A 181 18.30 4.15 -9.21
CA SER A 181 19.02 3.45 -10.27
C SER A 181 18.87 4.15 -11.62
N LYS A 182 19.87 4.00 -12.49
CA LYS A 182 19.81 4.33 -13.94
C LYS A 182 19.59 3.09 -14.82
N ARG A 183 19.21 1.97 -14.21
CA ARG A 183 18.85 0.73 -14.92
C ARG A 183 17.44 0.35 -14.53
N GLU A 184 16.63 0.02 -15.51
CA GLU A 184 15.30 -0.54 -15.26
C GLU A 184 15.44 -1.93 -14.66
N ASN A 185 14.67 -2.18 -13.62
CA ASN A 185 14.54 -3.46 -12.93
C ASN A 185 13.15 -3.61 -12.36
N ILE A 186 12.79 -4.84 -12.00
CA ILE A 186 11.56 -5.14 -11.27
C ILE A 186 11.97 -5.49 -9.84
N ILE A 187 11.43 -4.77 -8.89
CA ILE A 187 11.65 -5.00 -7.46
C ILE A 187 10.56 -5.94 -6.95
N ASP A 188 10.96 -6.95 -6.19
CA ASP A 188 10.00 -7.87 -5.57
C ASP A 188 9.11 -7.10 -4.58
N VAL A 189 7.79 -7.16 -4.78
CA VAL A 189 6.80 -6.54 -3.89
C VAL A 189 6.89 -7.06 -2.46
N ALA A 190 7.42 -8.27 -2.25
CA ALA A 190 7.67 -8.83 -0.92
C ALA A 190 8.63 -7.97 -0.09
N LEU A 191 9.54 -7.21 -0.72
CA LEU A 191 10.41 -6.26 -0.01
C LEU A 191 9.60 -5.08 0.55
N LEU A 192 8.63 -4.55 -0.20
CA LEU A 192 7.72 -3.51 0.28
C LEU A 192 6.85 -4.05 1.44
N GLU A 193 6.33 -5.27 1.30
CA GLU A 193 5.57 -5.95 2.35
C GLU A 193 6.42 -6.24 3.60
N PHE A 194 7.71 -6.54 3.43
CA PHE A 194 8.64 -6.70 4.53
C PHE A 194 8.85 -5.39 5.30
N LYS A 195 9.05 -4.26 4.60
CA LYS A 195 9.26 -2.97 5.22
C LYS A 195 8.06 -2.48 6.04
N ILE A 196 6.85 -2.72 5.57
CA ILE A 196 5.67 -2.40 6.37
C ILE A 196 5.53 -3.33 7.60
N ARG A 197 5.91 -4.61 7.49
CA ARG A 197 5.94 -5.51 8.66
C ARG A 197 6.94 -5.05 9.72
N GLU A 198 8.15 -4.62 9.30
CA GLU A 198 9.17 -4.07 10.22
C GLU A 198 8.64 -2.86 10.99
N ASP A 199 8.00 -1.93 10.29
CA ASP A 199 7.47 -0.70 10.89
C ASP A 199 6.30 -1.00 11.84
N LEU A 200 5.30 -1.76 11.38
CA LEU A 200 4.12 -2.10 12.17
C LEU A 200 4.43 -3.02 13.36
N ASN A 201 5.48 -3.84 13.28
CA ASN A 201 5.88 -4.65 14.43
C ASN A 201 6.30 -3.78 15.63
N LYS A 202 6.82 -2.58 15.38
CA LYS A 202 7.23 -1.62 16.41
C LYS A 202 6.10 -0.68 16.81
N THR A 203 5.20 -0.33 15.87
CA THR A 203 4.27 0.80 16.04
C THR A 203 2.82 0.38 16.26
N ALA A 204 2.44 -0.85 15.89
CA ALA A 204 1.05 -1.30 15.99
C ALA A 204 0.73 -1.92 17.35
N LYS A 205 -0.40 -1.53 17.92
CA LYS A 205 -0.99 -2.17 19.11
C LYS A 205 -1.41 -3.60 18.77
N ARG A 206 -1.12 -4.56 19.65
CA ARG A 206 -1.49 -5.95 19.48
C ARG A 206 -2.81 -6.25 20.17
N VAL A 207 -3.76 -6.74 19.41
CA VAL A 207 -5.14 -7.02 19.83
C VAL A 207 -5.57 -8.41 19.38
N MET A 208 -6.67 -8.92 19.90
CA MET A 208 -7.25 -10.19 19.50
C MET A 208 -8.49 -9.97 18.63
N GLY A 209 -8.56 -10.73 17.53
CA GLY A 209 -9.72 -10.80 16.65
C GLY A 209 -9.78 -12.18 16.03
N VAL A 210 -10.97 -12.70 15.77
CA VAL A 210 -11.23 -14.01 15.18
C VAL A 210 -11.95 -13.80 13.85
N LEU A 211 -11.36 -14.28 12.78
CA LEU A 211 -11.85 -14.08 11.40
C LEU A 211 -12.76 -15.24 10.94
N ASP A 212 -12.41 -16.47 11.26
CA ASP A 212 -13.21 -17.68 10.97
C ASP A 212 -13.54 -18.41 12.28
N PRO A 213 -14.64 -18.03 12.96
CA PRO A 213 -14.91 -18.44 14.32
C PRO A 213 -15.41 -19.88 14.43
N VAL A 214 -14.95 -20.58 15.47
CA VAL A 214 -15.61 -21.73 16.04
C VAL A 214 -15.84 -21.49 17.54
N LYS A 215 -17.01 -21.91 18.03
CA LYS A 215 -17.40 -21.75 19.42
C LYS A 215 -16.65 -22.73 20.32
N VAL A 216 -16.12 -22.21 21.43
CA VAL A 216 -15.57 -22.98 22.54
C VAL A 216 -16.41 -22.73 23.78
N VAL A 217 -16.84 -23.80 24.45
CA VAL A 217 -17.56 -23.75 25.73
C VAL A 217 -16.66 -24.35 26.83
N ILE A 218 -16.35 -23.56 27.85
CA ILE A 218 -15.55 -24.01 28.99
C ILE A 218 -16.51 -24.58 30.04
N THR A 219 -16.67 -25.89 30.05
CA THR A 219 -17.73 -26.58 30.80
C THR A 219 -17.63 -26.47 32.31
N ASN A 220 -16.43 -26.37 32.86
CA ASN A 220 -16.17 -26.19 34.30
C ASN A 220 -15.97 -24.72 34.71
N TYR A 221 -16.19 -23.76 33.82
CA TYR A 221 -16.25 -22.30 34.15
C TYR A 221 -17.69 -21.96 34.56
N PRO A 222 -17.88 -21.26 35.73
CA PRO A 222 -19.23 -20.93 36.20
C PRO A 222 -20.00 -20.11 35.14
N GLU A 223 -21.30 -20.40 35.00
CA GLU A 223 -22.12 -19.87 33.87
C GLU A 223 -22.24 -18.35 33.89
N ASP A 224 -22.47 -17.80 35.07
CA ASP A 224 -22.66 -16.33 35.26
C ASP A 224 -21.38 -15.60 35.62
N LYS A 225 -20.22 -16.31 35.63
CA LYS A 225 -18.96 -15.69 35.97
C LYS A 225 -18.37 -14.96 34.77
N GLU A 226 -18.04 -13.71 34.97
CA GLU A 226 -17.23 -12.90 34.08
C GLU A 226 -16.04 -12.35 34.84
N GLU A 227 -14.91 -12.26 34.17
CA GLU A 227 -13.74 -11.60 34.73
C GLU A 227 -13.02 -10.78 33.66
N VAL A 228 -12.36 -9.72 34.13
CA VAL A 228 -11.55 -8.87 33.26
C VAL A 228 -10.09 -9.25 33.41
N LEU A 229 -9.43 -9.48 32.29
CA LEU A 229 -8.02 -9.83 32.23
C LEU A 229 -7.24 -8.62 31.72
N ASP A 230 -6.14 -8.27 32.36
CA ASP A 230 -5.21 -7.28 31.86
C ASP A 230 -4.35 -7.85 30.74
N ALA A 231 -4.25 -7.13 29.62
CA ALA A 231 -3.47 -7.56 28.46
C ALA A 231 -2.65 -6.39 27.91
N SER A 232 -1.33 -6.55 27.88
CA SER A 232 -0.43 -5.57 27.26
C SER A 232 -0.72 -5.43 25.76
N TYR A 233 -0.67 -4.19 25.27
CA TYR A 233 -0.73 -3.91 23.82
C TYR A 233 0.55 -4.32 23.11
N ASN A 234 1.69 -4.34 23.78
CA ASN A 234 2.95 -4.80 23.23
C ASN A 234 3.87 -5.29 24.36
N ASP A 235 4.24 -6.59 24.32
CA ASP A 235 5.10 -7.20 25.33
C ASP A 235 6.60 -6.91 25.12
N TYR A 236 6.96 -6.24 24.01
CA TYR A 236 8.37 -6.04 23.61
C TYR A 236 8.81 -4.57 23.57
N GLU A 237 7.87 -3.62 23.57
CA GLU A 237 8.15 -2.20 23.51
C GLU A 237 7.42 -1.49 24.66
N ASP A 238 8.15 -0.70 25.41
CA ASP A 238 7.57 0.08 26.51
C ASP A 238 6.68 1.22 26.00
N GLY A 239 5.71 1.63 26.82
CA GLY A 239 4.87 2.81 26.56
C GLY A 239 3.57 2.56 25.81
N PHE A 240 3.25 1.33 25.40
CA PHE A 240 1.96 1.02 24.76
C PHE A 240 0.81 0.88 25.73
N GLY A 241 1.09 0.61 27.01
CA GLY A 241 0.07 0.36 28.04
C GLY A 241 -0.63 -0.99 27.87
N SER A 242 -1.73 -1.15 28.58
CA SER A 242 -2.54 -2.36 28.58
C SER A 242 -4.01 -2.06 28.35
N ARG A 243 -4.81 -3.08 28.23
CA ARG A 243 -6.25 -3.03 28.05
C ARG A 243 -6.97 -4.15 28.78
N ASP A 244 -8.21 -3.90 29.09
CA ASP A 244 -9.13 -4.84 29.66
C ASP A 244 -9.69 -5.79 28.60
N VAL A 245 -9.53 -7.11 28.81
CA VAL A 245 -10.09 -8.15 27.95
C VAL A 245 -11.03 -9.01 28.79
N PRO A 246 -12.36 -8.93 28.54
CA PRO A 246 -13.32 -9.72 29.28
C PRO A 246 -13.24 -11.20 28.90
N PHE A 247 -13.30 -12.07 29.92
CA PHE A 247 -13.30 -13.52 29.79
C PHE A 247 -14.62 -14.09 30.31
N SER A 248 -15.21 -15.01 29.56
CA SER A 248 -16.46 -15.68 29.88
C SER A 248 -16.41 -17.15 29.55
N ARG A 249 -17.46 -17.91 29.88
CA ARG A 249 -17.60 -19.34 29.62
C ARG A 249 -17.54 -19.67 28.12
N GLU A 250 -18.10 -18.80 27.25
CA GLU A 250 -18.21 -19.02 25.81
C GLU A 250 -17.25 -18.08 25.06
N LEU A 251 -16.44 -18.67 24.20
CA LEU A 251 -15.40 -17.98 23.46
C LEU A 251 -15.48 -18.35 21.97
N TYR A 252 -14.96 -17.47 21.10
CA TYR A 252 -14.57 -17.80 19.74
C TYR A 252 -13.06 -17.97 19.64
N ILE A 253 -12.63 -18.99 18.88
CA ILE A 253 -11.26 -19.18 18.38
C ILE A 253 -11.33 -19.38 16.86
N GLU A 254 -10.18 -19.33 16.17
CA GLU A 254 -10.11 -19.68 14.74
C GLU A 254 -10.43 -21.16 14.52
N LYS A 255 -11.24 -21.49 13.52
CA LYS A 255 -11.51 -22.89 13.14
C LYS A 255 -10.25 -23.67 12.84
N GLU A 256 -9.27 -23.02 12.18
CA GLU A 256 -7.99 -23.67 11.87
C GLU A 256 -7.16 -24.02 13.10
N ASP A 257 -7.46 -23.44 14.27
CA ASP A 257 -6.78 -23.70 15.52
C ASP A 257 -7.24 -24.99 16.22
N PHE A 258 -8.31 -25.63 15.75
CA PHE A 258 -8.79 -26.89 16.25
C PHE A 258 -8.77 -27.99 15.19
N ARG A 259 -8.37 -29.18 15.60
CA ARG A 259 -8.55 -30.43 14.84
C ARG A 259 -8.90 -31.56 15.79
N GLU A 260 -9.91 -32.34 15.44
CA GLU A 260 -10.30 -33.53 16.17
C GLU A 260 -9.13 -34.56 16.18
N GLU A 261 -8.60 -34.86 14.99
CA GLU A 261 -7.42 -35.63 14.80
C GLU A 261 -6.29 -34.81 14.15
N ALA A 262 -5.09 -34.91 14.70
CA ALA A 262 -3.94 -34.20 14.16
C ALA A 262 -2.63 -34.93 14.46
N ASN A 263 -1.66 -34.76 13.58
CA ASN A 263 -0.32 -35.30 13.74
C ASN A 263 0.45 -34.64 14.90
N LYS A 264 1.63 -35.18 15.24
CA LYS A 264 2.48 -34.69 16.35
C LYS A 264 3.02 -33.26 16.13
N LYS A 265 3.01 -32.75 14.90
CA LYS A 265 3.49 -31.40 14.55
C LYS A 265 2.42 -30.34 14.66
N PHE A 266 1.17 -30.69 14.92
CA PHE A 266 0.09 -29.74 15.13
C PHE A 266 0.11 -29.26 16.59
N PHE A 267 0.66 -28.06 16.80
CA PHE A 267 0.81 -27.43 18.12
C PHE A 267 -0.34 -26.46 18.42
N ARG A 268 -1.56 -26.84 18.07
CA ARG A 268 -2.80 -26.11 18.36
C ARG A 268 -3.76 -27.04 19.11
N LEU A 269 -5.01 -26.64 19.32
CA LEU A 269 -5.99 -27.38 20.10
C LEU A 269 -6.43 -28.67 19.37
N LYS A 270 -6.44 -29.78 20.08
CA LYS A 270 -7.01 -31.06 19.64
C LYS A 270 -7.55 -31.88 20.84
N LEU A 271 -8.39 -32.86 20.58
CA LEU A 271 -8.99 -33.66 21.64
C LEU A 271 -7.94 -34.23 22.59
N GLY A 272 -8.22 -34.10 23.89
CA GLY A 272 -7.36 -34.58 24.97
C GLY A 272 -6.05 -33.81 25.15
N LYS A 273 -5.86 -32.66 24.47
CA LYS A 273 -4.63 -31.85 24.58
C LYS A 273 -4.91 -30.46 25.07
N GLU A 274 -3.91 -29.90 25.72
CA GLU A 274 -3.92 -28.58 26.33
C GLU A 274 -3.27 -27.52 25.41
N VAL A 275 -3.82 -26.32 25.47
CA VAL A 275 -3.22 -25.10 24.91
C VAL A 275 -3.46 -23.96 25.90
N ARG A 276 -2.64 -22.90 25.79
CA ARG A 276 -2.87 -21.66 26.53
C ARG A 276 -3.73 -20.70 25.70
N LEU A 277 -4.75 -20.17 26.26
CA LEU A 277 -5.41 -18.97 25.75
C LEU A 277 -4.56 -17.74 26.10
N LYS A 278 -4.26 -16.90 25.14
CA LYS A 278 -3.38 -15.73 25.32
C LYS A 278 -3.90 -14.83 26.45
N ASN A 279 -3.02 -14.49 27.39
CA ASN A 279 -3.30 -13.70 28.60
C ASN A 279 -4.38 -14.29 29.54
N ALA A 280 -4.80 -15.54 29.34
CA ALA A 280 -5.83 -16.21 30.11
C ALA A 280 -5.36 -17.53 30.69
N TYR A 281 -6.09 -18.57 30.51
CA TYR A 281 -5.93 -19.88 31.12
C TYR A 281 -5.41 -20.94 30.17
N ILE A 282 -4.98 -22.07 30.73
CA ILE A 282 -4.77 -23.28 29.98
C ILE A 282 -6.12 -24.00 29.88
N ILE A 283 -6.48 -24.41 28.66
CA ILE A 283 -7.68 -25.19 28.37
C ILE A 283 -7.32 -26.52 27.73
N LYS A 284 -8.20 -27.51 27.90
CA LYS A 284 -8.10 -28.87 27.32
C LYS A 284 -9.40 -29.17 26.58
N ALA A 285 -9.32 -29.57 25.32
CA ALA A 285 -10.50 -30.01 24.56
C ALA A 285 -10.90 -31.44 24.98
N GLU A 286 -12.15 -31.61 25.38
CA GLU A 286 -12.72 -32.88 25.80
C GLU A 286 -13.57 -33.53 24.70
N SER A 287 -14.38 -32.73 23.99
CA SER A 287 -15.24 -33.21 22.90
C SER A 287 -15.54 -32.08 21.89
N CYS A 288 -16.13 -32.43 20.78
CA CYS A 288 -16.67 -31.46 19.81
C CYS A 288 -18.00 -31.93 19.22
N THR A 289 -18.82 -30.94 18.81
CA THR A 289 -20.09 -31.14 18.11
C THR A 289 -19.94 -30.78 16.65
N LYS A 290 -20.63 -31.53 15.78
CA LYS A 290 -20.61 -31.31 14.33
C LYS A 290 -22.02 -31.06 13.80
N ASP A 291 -22.11 -30.32 12.72
CA ASP A 291 -23.34 -30.18 11.93
C ASP A 291 -23.59 -31.41 11.05
N ALA A 292 -24.70 -31.40 10.31
CA ALA A 292 -25.09 -32.47 9.40
C ALA A 292 -24.08 -32.72 8.25
N ASN A 293 -23.22 -31.75 7.95
CA ASN A 293 -22.17 -31.82 6.94
C ASN A 293 -20.81 -32.26 7.51
N GLY A 294 -20.73 -32.52 8.82
CA GLY A 294 -19.50 -32.90 9.49
C GLY A 294 -18.59 -31.75 9.89
N HIS A 295 -19.01 -30.49 9.73
CA HIS A 295 -18.26 -29.33 10.17
C HIS A 295 -18.39 -29.16 11.68
N ILE A 296 -17.26 -28.85 12.34
CA ILE A 296 -17.23 -28.60 13.77
C ILE A 296 -17.91 -27.27 14.06
N THR A 297 -18.93 -27.28 14.91
CA THR A 297 -19.72 -26.11 15.32
C THR A 297 -19.41 -25.66 16.74
N GLU A 298 -19.04 -26.57 17.65
CA GLU A 298 -18.74 -26.28 19.03
C GLU A 298 -17.66 -27.23 19.57
N ILE A 299 -16.78 -26.71 20.43
CA ILE A 299 -15.74 -27.47 21.12
C ILE A 299 -15.97 -27.33 22.62
N GLN A 300 -16.11 -28.45 23.32
CA GLN A 300 -16.23 -28.47 24.78
C GLN A 300 -14.85 -28.63 25.40
N CYS A 301 -14.51 -27.67 26.25
CA CYS A 301 -13.22 -27.62 26.92
C CYS A 301 -13.37 -27.56 28.45
N THR A 302 -12.38 -28.00 29.16
CA THR A 302 -12.16 -27.68 30.58
C THR A 302 -11.01 -26.69 30.70
N TYR A 303 -10.99 -25.86 31.75
CA TYR A 303 -9.87 -25.00 32.07
C TYR A 303 -9.24 -25.35 33.41
N ASP A 304 -7.97 -25.03 33.55
CA ASP A 304 -7.25 -25.11 34.83
C ASP A 304 -7.33 -23.76 35.57
N PRO A 305 -8.10 -23.65 36.68
CA PRO A 305 -8.30 -22.39 37.39
C PRO A 305 -7.02 -21.76 37.93
N LEU A 306 -5.99 -22.57 38.23
CA LEU A 306 -4.70 -22.10 38.77
C LEU A 306 -3.76 -21.62 37.68
N SER A 307 -4.08 -21.87 36.39
CA SER A 307 -3.22 -21.52 35.23
C SER A 307 -3.36 -20.11 34.73
N LYS A 308 -4.07 -19.22 35.44
CA LYS A 308 -4.25 -17.83 35.03
C LYS A 308 -2.92 -17.13 34.77
N SER A 309 -2.75 -16.59 33.58
CA SER A 309 -1.52 -15.89 33.20
C SER A 309 -1.27 -14.71 34.15
N GLY A 310 -0.03 -14.62 34.66
CA GLY A 310 0.36 -13.54 35.59
C GLY A 310 -0.07 -13.73 37.05
N SER A 311 -0.73 -14.85 37.42
CA SER A 311 -1.17 -15.06 38.80
C SER A 311 -0.04 -15.44 39.78
N GLY A 312 1.13 -15.84 39.28
CA GLY A 312 2.29 -16.24 40.09
C GLY A 312 2.21 -17.67 40.61
N THR A 313 1.17 -18.44 40.26
CA THR A 313 1.07 -19.88 40.62
C THR A 313 2.02 -20.71 39.78
N GLU A 314 2.34 -21.93 40.22
CA GLU A 314 3.18 -22.87 39.45
C GLU A 314 2.52 -23.23 38.13
N GLU A 315 1.21 -23.44 38.11
CA GLU A 315 0.40 -23.74 36.93
C GLU A 315 0.36 -22.58 35.93
N SER A 316 0.44 -21.33 36.41
CA SER A 316 0.47 -20.13 35.54
C SER A 316 1.73 -20.09 34.71
N THR A 317 2.83 -20.62 35.19
CA THR A 317 4.13 -20.70 34.49
C THR A 317 4.35 -22.00 33.73
N ARG A 318 3.44 -22.97 33.89
CA ARG A 318 3.50 -24.27 33.23
C ARG A 318 3.52 -24.12 31.70
N LYS A 319 4.55 -24.72 31.07
CA LYS A 319 4.70 -24.64 29.60
C LYS A 319 3.78 -25.64 28.92
N VAL A 320 2.92 -25.13 28.03
CA VAL A 320 2.12 -25.93 27.08
C VAL A 320 2.53 -25.60 25.67
N LYS A 321 2.36 -26.56 24.76
CA LYS A 321 2.66 -26.33 23.33
C LYS A 321 1.45 -25.69 22.65
N GLY A 322 1.58 -24.46 22.30
CA GLY A 322 0.55 -23.69 21.60
C GLY A 322 -0.12 -22.65 22.49
N THR A 323 -0.25 -21.45 21.92
CA THR A 323 -1.01 -20.33 22.47
C THR A 323 -1.98 -19.85 21.41
N LEU A 324 -3.27 -19.75 21.78
CA LEU A 324 -4.33 -19.31 20.88
C LEU A 324 -4.79 -17.91 21.27
N HIS A 325 -5.15 -17.09 20.29
CA HIS A 325 -5.95 -15.89 20.50
C HIS A 325 -7.44 -16.30 20.53
N TRP A 326 -8.25 -15.46 21.13
CA TRP A 326 -9.66 -15.73 21.39
C TRP A 326 -10.41 -14.42 21.64
N VAL A 327 -11.74 -14.48 21.57
CA VAL A 327 -12.62 -13.40 22.01
C VAL A 327 -13.81 -13.98 22.78
N SER A 328 -14.27 -13.27 23.82
CA SER A 328 -15.50 -13.64 24.53
C SER A 328 -16.72 -13.40 23.65
N ILE A 329 -17.56 -14.39 23.46
CA ILE A 329 -18.77 -14.28 22.61
C ILE A 329 -19.68 -13.16 23.09
N LYS A 330 -19.89 -13.07 24.39
CA LYS A 330 -20.77 -12.09 25.02
C LYS A 330 -20.32 -10.64 24.79
N HIS A 331 -19.01 -10.41 24.68
CA HIS A 331 -18.41 -9.08 24.61
C HIS A 331 -17.81 -8.73 23.23
N ALA A 332 -17.80 -9.68 22.32
CA ALA A 332 -17.17 -9.50 21.02
C ALA A 332 -17.88 -8.41 20.20
N VAL A 333 -17.08 -7.54 19.59
CA VAL A 333 -17.52 -6.53 18.65
C VAL A 333 -17.47 -7.13 17.24
N LYS A 334 -18.58 -7.03 16.50
CA LYS A 334 -18.62 -7.44 15.10
C LYS A 334 -17.94 -6.39 14.22
N ALA A 335 -17.17 -6.86 13.24
CA ALA A 335 -16.52 -6.00 12.26
C ALA A 335 -16.46 -6.65 10.89
N GLU A 336 -16.46 -5.83 9.85
CA GLU A 336 -16.10 -6.25 8.49
C GLU A 336 -14.57 -6.21 8.36
N VAL A 337 -13.98 -7.28 7.90
CA VAL A 337 -12.56 -7.35 7.57
C VAL A 337 -12.40 -7.60 6.08
N ARG A 338 -11.73 -6.68 5.40
CA ARG A 338 -11.37 -6.76 3.99
C ARG A 338 -9.97 -7.35 3.88
N ALA A 339 -9.90 -8.63 3.55
CA ALA A 339 -8.65 -9.34 3.35
C ALA A 339 -8.16 -9.12 1.91
N TYR A 340 -7.28 -8.15 1.74
CA TYR A 340 -6.66 -7.85 0.45
C TYR A 340 -5.45 -8.72 0.18
N ASP A 341 -5.38 -9.24 -1.05
CA ASP A 341 -4.22 -9.91 -1.61
C ASP A 341 -3.66 -9.11 -2.81
N ARG A 342 -2.70 -9.66 -3.53
CA ARG A 342 -2.14 -9.07 -4.76
C ARG A 342 -3.22 -9.03 -5.84
N LEU A 343 -3.30 -7.89 -6.55
CA LEU A 343 -4.30 -7.71 -7.60
C LEU A 343 -4.04 -8.59 -8.83
N PHE A 344 -2.76 -8.95 -9.08
CA PHE A 344 -2.37 -9.80 -10.20
C PHE A 344 -1.72 -11.10 -9.72
N SER A 345 -1.97 -12.17 -10.46
CA SER A 345 -1.38 -13.50 -10.24
C SER A 345 -0.07 -13.71 -10.98
N ASP A 346 0.22 -12.90 -12.01
CA ASP A 346 1.46 -12.91 -12.78
C ASP A 346 2.49 -11.93 -12.21
N GLU A 347 3.77 -12.30 -12.28
CA GLU A 347 4.85 -11.49 -11.73
C GLU A 347 5.09 -10.19 -12.52
N ALA A 348 4.85 -10.21 -13.83
CA ALA A 348 5.03 -9.07 -14.72
C ALA A 348 3.84 -8.93 -15.68
N PRO A 349 2.63 -8.58 -15.19
CA PRO A 349 1.36 -8.70 -15.92
C PRO A 349 1.29 -7.83 -17.17
N ASP A 350 2.12 -6.79 -17.28
CA ASP A 350 2.16 -5.90 -18.45
C ASP A 350 3.33 -6.14 -19.41
N SER A 351 4.11 -7.19 -19.21
CA SER A 351 5.26 -7.55 -20.07
C SER A 351 4.91 -8.46 -21.25
N HIS A 352 3.73 -9.05 -21.25
CA HIS A 352 3.29 -10.00 -22.28
C HIS A 352 2.81 -9.25 -23.54
N LYS A 353 3.38 -9.60 -24.70
CA LYS A 353 3.07 -8.93 -25.99
C LYS A 353 1.71 -9.33 -26.55
N ASP A 354 1.31 -10.60 -26.33
CA ASP A 354 0.15 -11.21 -26.96
C ASP A 354 -1.04 -11.44 -26.02
N LYS A 355 -0.95 -10.90 -24.80
CA LYS A 355 -2.00 -11.02 -23.78
C LYS A 355 -2.36 -9.67 -23.16
N ASP A 356 -3.65 -9.49 -22.89
CA ASP A 356 -4.10 -8.34 -22.11
C ASP A 356 -3.74 -8.55 -20.63
N PHE A 357 -3.24 -7.51 -19.98
CA PHE A 357 -2.91 -7.56 -18.55
C PHE A 357 -4.11 -7.93 -17.66
N MET A 358 -5.33 -7.70 -18.13
CA MET A 358 -6.57 -8.06 -17.44
C MET A 358 -6.74 -9.59 -17.30
N GLU A 359 -6.11 -10.39 -18.15
CA GLU A 359 -6.15 -11.86 -18.04
C GLU A 359 -5.41 -12.39 -16.80
N PHE A 360 -4.55 -11.58 -16.21
CA PHE A 360 -3.75 -11.92 -15.04
C PHE A 360 -4.34 -11.41 -13.72
N LEU A 361 -5.58 -10.90 -13.74
CA LEU A 361 -6.25 -10.49 -12.51
C LEU A 361 -6.41 -11.67 -11.55
N ASN A 362 -6.15 -11.42 -10.27
CA ASN A 362 -6.41 -12.37 -9.20
C ASN A 362 -7.87 -12.27 -8.75
N PRO A 363 -8.72 -13.26 -9.04
CA PRO A 363 -10.14 -13.22 -8.71
C PRO A 363 -10.40 -13.20 -7.19
N THR A 364 -9.42 -13.63 -6.39
CA THR A 364 -9.47 -13.66 -4.93
C THR A 364 -8.66 -12.53 -4.28
N SER A 365 -8.42 -11.44 -5.03
CA SER A 365 -7.65 -10.28 -4.55
C SER A 365 -8.33 -9.50 -3.42
N LEU A 366 -9.62 -9.74 -3.17
CA LEU A 366 -10.40 -9.21 -2.06
C LEU A 366 -11.36 -10.28 -1.55
N GLU A 367 -11.28 -10.56 -0.25
CA GLU A 367 -12.25 -11.36 0.49
C GLU A 367 -12.83 -10.50 1.61
N VAL A 368 -14.16 -10.48 1.74
CA VAL A 368 -14.86 -9.76 2.81
C VAL A 368 -15.32 -10.74 3.87
N ILE A 369 -14.87 -10.54 5.10
CA ILE A 369 -15.04 -11.46 6.22
C ILE A 369 -15.80 -10.75 7.34
N ASN A 370 -16.77 -11.43 7.96
CA ASN A 370 -17.40 -10.98 9.20
C ASN A 370 -16.60 -11.52 10.39
N ALA A 371 -15.90 -10.65 11.08
CA ALA A 371 -15.02 -10.96 12.18
C ALA A 371 -15.63 -10.62 13.55
N PHE A 372 -15.08 -11.24 14.59
CA PHE A 372 -15.36 -10.94 15.98
C PHE A 372 -14.10 -10.44 16.68
N LEU A 373 -14.16 -9.24 17.22
CA LEU A 373 -13.00 -8.53 17.77
C LEU A 373 -13.17 -8.32 19.28
N GLU A 374 -12.06 -8.16 19.99
CA GLU A 374 -12.08 -7.77 21.41
C GLU A 374 -12.68 -6.35 21.58
N PRO A 375 -13.33 -6.03 22.73
CA PRO A 375 -14.07 -4.78 22.91
C PRO A 375 -13.22 -3.51 22.83
N SER A 376 -11.91 -3.60 23.09
CA SER A 376 -11.00 -2.44 23.03
C SER A 376 -10.97 -1.79 21.63
N LEU A 377 -11.37 -2.52 20.60
CA LEU A 377 -11.44 -2.01 19.22
C LEU A 377 -12.71 -1.22 18.90
N GLN A 378 -13.69 -1.20 19.80
CA GLN A 378 -14.94 -0.41 19.60
C GLN A 378 -14.68 1.09 19.44
N THR A 379 -13.61 1.59 20.03
CA THR A 379 -13.21 3.00 19.98
C THR A 379 -12.11 3.28 18.96
N ALA A 380 -11.78 2.30 18.10
CA ALA A 380 -10.74 2.47 17.10
C ALA A 380 -11.13 3.53 16.07
N THR A 381 -10.18 4.38 15.72
CA THR A 381 -10.39 5.52 14.81
C THR A 381 -9.82 5.25 13.42
N ILE A 382 -10.40 5.91 12.41
CA ILE A 382 -9.99 5.76 11.00
C ILE A 382 -8.48 5.99 10.86
N GLY A 383 -7.80 5.05 10.22
CA GLY A 383 -6.37 5.09 9.97
C GLY A 383 -5.50 4.53 11.10
N GLU A 384 -6.06 4.19 12.28
CA GLU A 384 -5.31 3.43 13.28
C GLU A 384 -4.95 2.04 12.75
N ARG A 385 -3.82 1.53 13.25
CA ARG A 385 -3.24 0.26 12.79
C ARG A 385 -3.05 -0.67 13.97
N PHE A 386 -3.43 -1.94 13.76
CA PHE A 386 -3.37 -2.97 14.79
C PHE A 386 -2.72 -4.23 14.24
N GLN A 387 -2.03 -4.95 15.10
CA GLN A 387 -1.70 -6.34 14.85
C GLN A 387 -2.81 -7.22 15.43
N PHE A 388 -3.60 -7.87 14.58
CA PHE A 388 -4.42 -8.98 15.06
C PHE A 388 -3.50 -10.17 15.30
N GLN A 389 -3.36 -10.53 16.57
CA GLN A 389 -2.37 -11.52 17.04
C GLN A 389 -2.49 -12.81 16.24
N ARG A 390 -1.36 -13.31 15.73
CA ARG A 390 -1.21 -14.51 14.91
C ARG A 390 -1.76 -14.41 13.48
N LEU A 391 -2.50 -13.35 13.12
CA LEU A 391 -3.17 -13.18 11.81
C LEU A 391 -2.44 -12.22 10.88
N GLY A 392 -2.10 -11.02 11.34
CA GLY A 392 -1.49 -10.00 10.51
C GLY A 392 -1.68 -8.59 11.04
N TYR A 393 -1.42 -7.61 10.17
CA TYR A 393 -1.63 -6.21 10.46
C TYR A 393 -2.84 -5.68 9.70
N PHE A 394 -3.61 -4.85 10.37
CA PHE A 394 -4.89 -4.33 9.88
C PHE A 394 -4.99 -2.84 10.18
N ALA A 395 -5.63 -2.10 9.30
CA ALA A 395 -5.90 -0.67 9.46
C ALA A 395 -7.40 -0.41 9.45
N VAL A 396 -7.88 0.51 10.28
CA VAL A 396 -9.28 0.94 10.28
C VAL A 396 -9.57 1.71 9.00
N ASP A 397 -10.54 1.23 8.21
CA ASP A 397 -10.93 1.86 6.95
C ASP A 397 -11.80 3.10 7.17
N ARG A 398 -11.76 4.02 6.22
CA ARG A 398 -12.61 5.22 6.21
C ARG A 398 -14.11 4.93 6.08
N ASP A 399 -14.47 3.73 5.62
CA ASP A 399 -15.87 3.29 5.52
C ASP A 399 -16.42 2.85 6.89
N THR A 400 -15.61 2.90 7.97
CA THR A 400 -16.07 2.71 9.34
C THR A 400 -17.09 3.78 9.72
N THR A 401 -18.20 3.33 10.31
CA THR A 401 -19.28 4.17 10.87
C THR A 401 -19.47 3.88 12.36
N SER A 402 -20.39 4.57 13.01
CA SER A 402 -20.78 4.26 14.40
C SER A 402 -21.28 2.83 14.59
N ASP A 403 -21.88 2.26 13.54
CA ASP A 403 -22.58 0.98 13.62
C ASP A 403 -21.76 -0.19 13.02
N THR A 404 -20.77 0.11 12.20
CA THR A 404 -19.97 -0.89 11.48
C THR A 404 -18.51 -0.51 11.49
N LEU A 405 -17.70 -1.32 12.16
CA LEU A 405 -16.24 -1.24 12.07
C LEU A 405 -15.76 -1.96 10.80
N VAL A 406 -14.88 -1.33 10.04
CA VAL A 406 -14.28 -1.88 8.83
C VAL A 406 -12.76 -1.85 8.95
N PHE A 407 -12.14 -3.01 8.75
CA PHE A 407 -10.69 -3.14 8.79
C PHE A 407 -10.14 -3.63 7.46
N ASN A 408 -9.07 -3.01 6.99
CA ASN A 408 -8.32 -3.44 5.82
C ASN A 408 -7.09 -4.25 6.26
N LYS A 409 -6.94 -5.46 5.76
CA LYS A 409 -5.70 -6.23 5.96
C LYS A 409 -4.56 -5.54 5.21
N THR A 410 -3.58 -5.04 5.95
CA THR A 410 -2.38 -4.40 5.40
C THR A 410 -1.43 -5.45 4.87
N VAL A 411 -0.98 -6.37 5.73
CA VAL A 411 -0.03 -7.43 5.39
C VAL A 411 -0.11 -8.56 6.42
N GLY A 412 0.23 -9.79 6.01
CA GLY A 412 0.36 -10.93 6.92
C GLY A 412 1.62 -10.84 7.79
N LEU A 413 1.71 -11.67 8.84
CA LEU A 413 2.90 -11.73 9.71
C LEU A 413 4.13 -12.30 9.00
N ARG A 414 3.92 -13.10 7.96
CA ARG A 414 4.96 -13.70 7.12
C ARG A 414 4.55 -13.57 5.67
N ASP A 415 5.52 -13.64 4.77
CA ASP A 415 5.23 -13.81 3.35
C ASP A 415 4.66 -15.21 3.12
N SER A 416 3.38 -15.27 2.75
CA SER A 416 2.67 -16.52 2.45
C SER A 416 2.48 -16.76 0.95
N TRP A 417 2.79 -15.77 0.09
CA TRP A 417 2.53 -15.84 -1.35
C TRP A 417 3.26 -16.97 -2.04
N THR A 418 4.53 -17.16 -1.73
CA THR A 418 5.38 -18.22 -2.29
C THR A 418 4.86 -19.62 -1.90
N SER A 419 4.26 -19.76 -0.72
CA SER A 419 3.68 -21.04 -0.27
C SER A 419 2.34 -21.37 -0.94
N HIS A 420 1.57 -20.37 -1.40
CA HIS A 420 0.34 -20.56 -2.15
C HIS A 420 0.59 -20.93 -3.62
N LYS A 421 1.64 -20.37 -4.24
CA LYS A 421 2.03 -20.66 -5.62
C LYS A 421 2.43 -22.13 -5.82
N ASN A 422 3.00 -22.76 -4.78
CA ASN A 422 3.40 -24.19 -4.80
C ASN A 422 2.25 -25.17 -4.50
N LYS A 423 1.03 -24.68 -4.22
CA LYS A 423 -0.16 -25.51 -3.94
C LYS A 423 -1.20 -25.49 -5.05
N ARG A 424 -1.01 -24.69 -6.08
CA ARG A 424 -1.77 -24.66 -7.34
C ARG A 424 -0.95 -25.31 -8.44
#